data_fbf5bb93c83971d349a6039ddeac8218
#
_entry.id   fbf5bb93c83971d349a6039ddeac8218
#
_cell.length_a   1.000
_cell.length_b   1.000
_cell.length_c   1.000
_cell.angle_alpha   90.00
_cell.angle_beta   90.00
_cell.angle_gamma   90.00
#
_symmetry.space_group_name_H-M   'P 1'
#
loop_
_entity.id
_entity.type
_entity.pdbx_description
1 polymer ?
#
loop_
_entity_poly.entity_id
_entity_poly.type
_entity_poly.pdbx_seq_one_letter_code
_entity_poly.pdbx_strand_id
1 'polypeptide(L)'
;MLRSSLVFILILFPSIVLSSVPERFTQKNVNYRTYFGDCPSKSSGMITLILMKEFEKNHSLKEVKEKILSEKLDEKFFLSDYRISYNPVVKTLRIHFECPEPLAKVQVYRTNGQEHYSAILASNARMYEPQYENLMRAEKKLNHALPLMAISMDLLEGSAPTELANFIKKIEIDLRKQISEIILSKNSELTIIFALGGKATSVFMGADLWEEKLSKLTKIVGYVGKNNRFPTSINLVNSKKVVVKFSDKI
;
A
#
# COMPACT_ATOMS: atom_id res chain seq x y z
N MET A 1 40.57 -59.48 -79.63
CA MET A 1 39.37 -58.70 -79.56
C MET A 1 38.84 -58.82 -78.13
N LEU A 2 39.22 -57.92 -77.23
CA LEU A 2 38.72 -57.86 -75.85
C LEU A 2 37.53 -56.93 -75.73
N ARG A 3 36.39 -57.49 -75.32
CA ARG A 3 35.21 -56.65 -74.93
C ARG A 3 35.28 -56.39 -73.42
N SER A 4 35.54 -55.14 -73.08
CA SER A 4 35.49 -54.63 -71.71
C SER A 4 34.05 -54.34 -71.34
N SER A 5 33.51 -55.09 -70.32
CA SER A 5 32.20 -54.87 -69.78
C SER A 5 32.33 -53.95 -68.59
N LEU A 6 31.79 -52.71 -68.74
CA LEU A 6 31.78 -51.70 -67.70
C LEU A 6 30.52 -51.94 -66.81
N VAL A 7 30.75 -52.45 -65.60
CA VAL A 7 29.70 -52.64 -64.62
C VAL A 7 29.47 -51.28 -63.88
N PHE A 8 28.31 -50.67 -64.13
CA PHE A 8 27.87 -49.46 -63.38
C PHE A 8 27.29 -49.90 -62.05
N ILE A 9 28.01 -49.66 -60.96
CA ILE A 9 27.51 -49.86 -59.60
C ILE A 9 26.72 -48.59 -59.25
N LEU A 10 25.38 -48.67 -59.22
CA LEU A 10 24.47 -47.62 -58.78
C LEU A 10 24.40 -47.68 -57.26
N ILE A 11 25.16 -46.80 -56.58
CA ILE A 11 25.13 -46.64 -55.14
C ILE A 11 23.83 -45.87 -54.80
N LEU A 12 22.81 -46.59 -54.35
CA LEU A 12 21.59 -46.02 -53.73
C LEU A 12 21.97 -45.46 -52.33
N PHE A 13 22.15 -44.16 -52.25
CA PHE A 13 22.22 -43.50 -50.97
C PHE A 13 20.78 -43.45 -50.39
N PRO A 14 20.52 -44.05 -49.20
CA PRO A 14 19.26 -43.81 -48.54
C PRO A 14 19.28 -42.39 -48.05
N SER A 15 18.42 -41.54 -48.60
CA SER A 15 18.11 -40.23 -48.07
C SER A 15 17.53 -40.38 -46.67
N ILE A 16 18.38 -40.23 -45.65
CA ILE A 16 17.94 -40.10 -44.27
C ILE A 16 17.24 -38.73 -44.21
N VAL A 17 15.92 -38.75 -44.36
CA VAL A 17 15.08 -37.65 -43.99
C VAL A 17 15.15 -37.54 -42.48
N LEU A 18 16.06 -36.70 -41.97
CA LEU A 18 15.97 -36.22 -40.60
C LEU A 18 14.70 -35.42 -40.52
N SER A 19 13.61 -36.09 -40.16
CA SER A 19 12.43 -35.38 -39.66
C SER A 19 12.87 -34.70 -38.35
N SER A 20 13.13 -33.40 -38.42
CA SER A 20 13.23 -32.56 -37.25
C SER A 20 11.87 -32.65 -36.55
N VAL A 21 11.78 -33.57 -35.61
CA VAL A 21 10.71 -33.54 -34.60
C VAL A 21 10.86 -32.17 -33.96
N PRO A 22 9.83 -31.29 -34.02
CA PRO A 22 9.94 -30.06 -33.28
C PRO A 22 10.17 -30.48 -31.84
N GLU A 23 11.33 -30.19 -31.29
CA GLU A 23 11.54 -30.24 -29.86
C GLU A 23 10.37 -29.47 -29.24
N ARG A 24 9.35 -30.18 -28.77
CA ARG A 24 8.45 -29.64 -27.78
C ARG A 24 9.37 -29.25 -26.67
N PHE A 25 9.69 -27.96 -26.59
CA PHE A 25 10.31 -27.38 -25.42
C PHE A 25 9.44 -27.80 -24.25
N THR A 26 9.82 -28.91 -23.64
CA THR A 26 9.25 -29.29 -22.35
C THR A 26 9.52 -28.10 -21.48
N GLN A 27 8.46 -27.39 -21.16
CA GLN A 27 8.43 -26.23 -20.30
C GLN A 27 9.11 -26.65 -19.00
N LYS A 28 10.42 -26.42 -18.93
CA LYS A 28 11.21 -26.79 -17.75
C LYS A 28 10.70 -25.88 -16.66
N ASN A 29 9.98 -26.47 -15.72
CA ASN A 29 9.29 -25.84 -14.62
C ASN A 29 10.10 -24.69 -14.03
N VAL A 30 9.60 -23.46 -14.15
CA VAL A 30 10.10 -22.31 -13.42
C VAL A 30 9.65 -22.47 -11.97
N ASN A 31 10.59 -22.35 -11.04
CA ASN A 31 10.26 -22.31 -9.62
C ASN A 31 9.82 -20.88 -9.25
N TYR A 32 8.77 -20.75 -8.48
CA TYR A 32 8.26 -19.47 -8.01
C TYR A 32 8.47 -19.34 -6.52
N ARG A 33 9.02 -18.20 -6.10
CA ARG A 33 9.13 -17.83 -4.69
C ARG A 33 8.52 -16.45 -4.50
N THR A 34 7.47 -16.39 -3.68
CA THR A 34 6.75 -15.16 -3.41
C THR A 34 6.86 -14.80 -1.93
N TYR A 35 7.02 -13.52 -1.67
CA TYR A 35 7.01 -12.96 -0.33
C TYR A 35 6.03 -11.79 -0.29
N PHE A 36 5.01 -11.90 0.54
CA PHE A 36 3.91 -10.93 0.59
C PHE A 36 4.07 -9.88 1.70
N GLY A 37 4.99 -10.09 2.65
CA GLY A 37 5.17 -9.19 3.78
C GLY A 37 3.83 -8.90 4.50
N ASP A 38 3.59 -7.61 4.70
CA ASP A 38 2.35 -7.13 5.32
C ASP A 38 1.18 -7.01 4.33
N CYS A 39 1.38 -7.32 3.04
CA CYS A 39 0.32 -7.26 2.05
C CYS A 39 -0.78 -8.29 2.30
N PRO A 40 -2.06 -7.98 1.99
CA PRO A 40 -3.14 -8.96 2.05
C PRO A 40 -2.84 -10.14 1.13
N SER A 41 -2.88 -11.36 1.67
CA SER A 41 -2.48 -12.58 0.93
C SER A 41 -3.36 -12.84 -0.29
N LYS A 42 -4.66 -12.49 -0.18
CA LYS A 42 -5.60 -12.65 -1.30
C LYS A 42 -5.24 -11.77 -2.49
N SER A 43 -5.00 -10.47 -2.28
CA SER A 43 -4.63 -9.54 -3.35
C SER A 43 -3.24 -9.86 -3.90
N SER A 44 -2.27 -10.15 -3.03
CA SER A 44 -0.91 -10.53 -3.41
C SER A 44 -0.87 -11.85 -4.20
N GLY A 45 -1.69 -12.83 -3.83
CA GLY A 45 -1.82 -14.07 -4.58
C GLY A 45 -2.39 -13.85 -5.97
N MET A 46 -3.39 -12.98 -6.12
CA MET A 46 -3.98 -12.65 -7.42
C MET A 46 -2.97 -11.96 -8.35
N ILE A 47 -2.28 -10.93 -7.88
CA ILE A 47 -1.26 -10.26 -8.70
C ILE A 47 -0.11 -11.23 -9.02
N THR A 48 0.31 -12.07 -8.08
CA THR A 48 1.34 -13.11 -8.34
C THR A 48 0.95 -13.98 -9.52
N LEU A 49 -0.29 -14.49 -9.56
CA LEU A 49 -0.77 -15.32 -10.66
C LEU A 49 -0.76 -14.59 -12.00
N ILE A 50 -1.10 -13.29 -12.02
CA ILE A 50 -1.05 -12.46 -13.23
C ILE A 50 0.41 -12.36 -13.72
N LEU A 51 1.34 -12.05 -12.81
CA LEU A 51 2.75 -11.86 -13.16
C LEU A 51 3.43 -13.17 -13.57
N MET A 52 3.07 -14.30 -12.93
CA MET A 52 3.54 -15.63 -13.33
C MET A 52 3.13 -15.98 -14.75
N LYS A 53 1.84 -15.79 -15.08
CA LYS A 53 1.33 -16.03 -16.44
C LYS A 53 2.03 -15.16 -17.49
N GLU A 54 2.27 -13.88 -17.16
CA GLU A 54 2.98 -12.99 -18.07
C GLU A 54 4.44 -13.43 -18.28
N PHE A 55 5.13 -13.82 -17.19
CA PHE A 55 6.50 -14.34 -17.27
C PHE A 55 6.57 -15.67 -18.03
N GLU A 56 5.62 -16.59 -17.84
CA GLU A 56 5.57 -17.87 -18.57
C GLU A 56 5.39 -17.67 -20.08
N LYS A 57 4.64 -16.65 -20.47
CA LYS A 57 4.39 -16.33 -21.87
C LYS A 57 5.64 -15.80 -22.59
N ASN A 58 6.37 -14.90 -21.95
CA ASN A 58 7.37 -14.08 -22.63
C ASN A 58 8.80 -14.34 -22.10
N HIS A 59 8.95 -14.96 -20.94
CA HIS A 59 10.22 -15.18 -20.21
C HIS A 59 11.02 -13.88 -20.00
N SER A 60 10.31 -12.73 -19.93
CA SER A 60 10.87 -11.38 -19.90
C SER A 60 10.44 -10.64 -18.64
N LEU A 61 11.42 -10.25 -17.80
CA LEU A 61 11.15 -9.40 -16.63
C LEU A 61 10.72 -7.98 -17.04
N LYS A 62 11.15 -7.53 -18.23
CA LYS A 62 10.76 -6.21 -18.75
C LYS A 62 9.26 -6.17 -18.99
N GLU A 63 8.70 -7.17 -19.68
CA GLU A 63 7.27 -7.23 -19.97
C GLU A 63 6.42 -7.42 -18.71
N VAL A 64 6.91 -8.20 -17.72
CA VAL A 64 6.24 -8.31 -16.41
C VAL A 64 6.13 -6.95 -15.72
N LYS A 65 7.20 -6.12 -15.75
CA LYS A 65 7.18 -4.78 -15.17
C LYS A 65 6.30 -3.82 -15.97
N GLU A 66 6.37 -3.88 -17.29
CA GLU A 66 5.51 -3.08 -18.18
C GLU A 66 4.02 -3.39 -17.95
N LYS A 67 3.67 -4.64 -17.70
CA LYS A 67 2.29 -5.04 -17.37
C LYS A 67 1.82 -4.43 -16.05
N ILE A 68 2.68 -4.40 -15.02
CA ILE A 68 2.31 -3.74 -13.75
C ILE A 68 1.97 -2.27 -14.00
N LEU A 69 2.82 -1.57 -14.74
CA LEU A 69 2.64 -0.14 -15.00
C LEU A 69 1.44 0.15 -15.90
N SER A 70 1.28 -0.61 -17.00
CA SER A 70 0.22 -0.37 -17.99
C SER A 70 -1.18 -0.67 -17.45
N GLU A 71 -1.32 -1.66 -16.58
CA GLU A 71 -2.59 -2.05 -15.97
C GLU A 71 -2.79 -1.46 -14.56
N LYS A 72 -1.84 -0.63 -14.08
CA LYS A 72 -1.83 -0.04 -12.72
C LYS A 72 -2.07 -1.09 -11.63
N LEU A 73 -1.39 -2.24 -11.76
CA LEU A 73 -1.59 -3.35 -10.84
C LEU A 73 -1.12 -3.01 -9.43
N ASP A 74 -0.13 -2.13 -9.27
CA ASP A 74 0.32 -1.63 -7.98
C ASP A 74 -0.80 -0.89 -7.22
N GLU A 75 -1.56 -0.02 -7.90
CA GLU A 75 -2.70 0.66 -7.30
C GLU A 75 -3.85 -0.32 -7.00
N LYS A 76 -4.20 -1.18 -7.97
CA LYS A 76 -5.30 -2.14 -7.88
C LYS A 76 -5.11 -3.18 -6.78
N PHE A 77 -3.87 -3.57 -6.49
CA PHE A 77 -3.53 -4.59 -5.50
C PHE A 77 -2.84 -4.03 -4.25
N PHE A 78 -2.93 -2.72 -4.04
CA PHE A 78 -2.48 -2.00 -2.84
C PHE A 78 -0.97 -2.07 -2.58
N LEU A 79 -0.14 -2.12 -3.63
CA LEU A 79 1.31 -2.17 -3.47
C LEU A 79 1.91 -0.77 -3.30
N SER A 80 2.85 -0.64 -2.38
CA SER A 80 3.73 0.53 -2.29
C SER A 80 5.02 0.35 -3.06
N ASP A 81 5.55 -0.87 -3.06
CA ASP A 81 6.75 -1.26 -3.80
C ASP A 81 6.71 -2.74 -4.18
N TYR A 82 7.53 -3.11 -5.16
CA TYR A 82 7.72 -4.50 -5.57
C TYR A 82 9.12 -4.76 -6.12
N ARG A 83 9.63 -5.96 -5.85
CA ARG A 83 10.90 -6.43 -6.42
C ARG A 83 10.69 -7.75 -7.12
N ILE A 84 11.06 -7.81 -8.40
CA ILE A 84 10.95 -9.00 -9.23
C ILE A 84 12.32 -9.32 -9.79
N SER A 85 12.79 -10.54 -9.56
CA SER A 85 14.08 -11.02 -10.06
C SER A 85 13.98 -12.45 -10.53
N TYR A 86 14.73 -12.79 -11.58
CA TYR A 86 14.82 -14.13 -12.11
C TYR A 86 16.27 -14.62 -12.08
N ASN A 87 16.48 -15.81 -11.53
CA ASN A 87 17.77 -16.49 -11.57
C ASN A 87 17.70 -17.62 -12.61
N PRO A 88 18.42 -17.48 -13.75
CA PRO A 88 18.36 -18.47 -14.84
C PRO A 88 19.03 -19.79 -14.49
N VAL A 89 20.00 -19.79 -13.57
CA VAL A 89 20.75 -21.01 -13.19
C VAL A 89 19.84 -21.99 -12.45
N VAL A 90 19.11 -21.49 -11.45
CA VAL A 90 18.16 -22.29 -10.65
C VAL A 90 16.71 -22.15 -11.14
N LYS A 91 16.51 -21.46 -12.26
CA LYS A 91 15.20 -21.19 -12.89
C LYS A 91 14.14 -20.71 -11.90
N THR A 92 14.52 -19.78 -11.05
CA THR A 92 13.63 -19.31 -9.99
C THR A 92 13.25 -17.84 -10.22
N LEU A 93 11.96 -17.57 -10.36
CA LEU A 93 11.37 -16.23 -10.30
C LEU A 93 11.04 -15.90 -8.84
N ARG A 94 11.60 -14.79 -8.36
CA ARG A 94 11.33 -14.26 -7.02
C ARG A 94 10.49 -13.00 -7.14
N ILE A 95 9.40 -12.94 -6.40
CA ILE A 95 8.50 -11.80 -6.34
C ILE A 95 8.36 -11.39 -4.87
N HIS A 96 8.65 -10.15 -4.59
CA HIS A 96 8.51 -9.55 -3.26
C HIS A 96 7.60 -8.33 -3.38
N PHE A 97 6.59 -8.26 -2.51
CA PHE A 97 5.66 -7.14 -2.44
C PHE A 97 5.77 -6.43 -1.11
N GLU A 98 5.60 -5.12 -1.16
CA GLU A 98 5.45 -4.25 0.00
C GLU A 98 4.14 -3.50 -0.11
N CYS A 99 3.36 -3.49 0.97
CA CYS A 99 2.10 -2.75 1.05
C CYS A 99 2.20 -1.65 2.11
N PRO A 100 1.56 -0.50 1.88
CA PRO A 100 1.61 0.59 2.82
C PRO A 100 0.70 0.31 4.01
N GLU A 101 1.06 0.81 5.19
CA GLU A 101 0.20 0.75 6.38
C GLU A 101 -1.05 1.61 6.17
N PRO A 102 -2.28 1.11 6.40
CA PRO A 102 -3.47 1.93 6.42
C PRO A 102 -3.48 2.84 7.66
N LEU A 103 -3.70 4.15 7.46
CA LEU A 103 -3.60 5.16 8.52
C LEU A 103 -4.96 5.71 8.98
N ALA A 104 -5.88 5.93 8.05
CA ALA A 104 -7.20 6.50 8.35
C ALA A 104 -8.24 6.09 7.32
N LYS A 105 -9.52 6.05 7.76
CA LYS A 105 -10.70 6.00 6.87
C LYS A 105 -11.04 7.40 6.46
N VAL A 106 -10.97 7.70 5.17
CA VAL A 106 -11.20 9.04 4.65
C VAL A 106 -12.60 9.13 4.07
N GLN A 107 -13.36 10.12 4.51
CA GLN A 107 -14.58 10.58 3.87
C GLN A 107 -14.29 11.88 3.14
N VAL A 108 -14.41 11.85 1.83
CA VAL A 108 -14.17 12.99 0.97
C VAL A 108 -15.48 13.72 0.73
N TYR A 109 -15.51 15.03 1.01
CA TYR A 109 -16.68 15.86 0.85
C TYR A 109 -16.49 16.86 -0.29
N ARG A 110 -17.56 17.07 -1.06
CA ARG A 110 -17.64 18.16 -2.04
C ARG A 110 -17.75 19.50 -1.31
N THR A 111 -17.48 20.59 -2.03
CA THR A 111 -17.61 21.97 -1.54
C THR A 111 -18.99 22.30 -0.97
N ASN A 112 -20.03 21.60 -1.44
CA ASN A 112 -21.41 21.75 -0.93
C ASN A 112 -21.70 20.93 0.35
N GLY A 113 -20.69 20.23 0.91
CA GLY A 113 -20.83 19.42 2.12
C GLY A 113 -21.40 18.02 1.91
N GLN A 114 -21.70 17.62 0.67
CA GLN A 114 -22.15 16.25 0.37
C GLN A 114 -20.97 15.31 0.33
N GLU A 115 -21.11 14.11 0.91
CA GLU A 115 -20.12 13.04 0.76
C GLU A 115 -19.98 12.65 -0.71
N HIS A 116 -18.74 12.52 -1.17
CA HIS A 116 -18.41 12.16 -2.54
C HIS A 116 -17.99 10.71 -2.65
N TYR A 117 -17.00 10.30 -1.88
CA TYR A 117 -16.55 8.91 -1.80
C TYR A 117 -15.78 8.66 -0.50
N SER A 118 -15.62 7.38 -0.16
CA SER A 118 -14.79 6.93 0.95
C SER A 118 -13.53 6.25 0.43
N ALA A 119 -12.42 6.41 1.15
CA ALA A 119 -11.13 5.82 0.83
C ALA A 119 -10.34 5.46 2.09
N ILE A 120 -9.22 4.78 1.93
CA ILE A 120 -8.24 4.54 2.98
C ILE A 120 -6.98 5.33 2.67
N LEU A 121 -6.61 6.28 3.51
CA LEU A 121 -5.31 6.93 3.45
C LEU A 121 -4.25 5.97 3.99
N ALA A 122 -3.21 5.73 3.21
CA ALA A 122 -2.12 4.86 3.59
C ALA A 122 -0.79 5.61 3.83
N SER A 123 0.19 4.93 4.39
CA SER A 123 1.48 5.50 4.81
C SER A 123 2.33 6.08 3.67
N ASN A 124 2.05 5.70 2.43
CA ASN A 124 2.64 6.27 1.22
C ASN A 124 1.86 7.49 0.67
N ALA A 125 0.93 8.03 1.44
CA ALA A 125 0.05 9.15 1.10
C ALA A 125 -0.94 8.89 -0.05
N ARG A 126 -1.04 7.65 -0.55
CA ARG A 126 -2.05 7.28 -1.55
C ARG A 126 -3.38 6.95 -0.89
N MET A 127 -4.45 7.20 -1.62
CA MET A 127 -5.81 6.82 -1.26
C MET A 127 -6.16 5.49 -1.94
N TYR A 128 -6.53 4.50 -1.15
CA TYR A 128 -6.95 3.19 -1.64
C TYR A 128 -8.45 2.96 -1.39
N GLU A 129 -9.02 2.01 -2.10
CA GLU A 129 -10.41 1.61 -1.89
C GLU A 129 -10.64 1.06 -0.48
N PRO A 130 -11.83 1.23 0.11
CA PRO A 130 -12.17 0.73 1.46
C PRO A 130 -11.97 -0.79 1.62
N GLN A 131 -11.99 -1.54 0.52
CA GLN A 131 -11.71 -2.97 0.50
C GLN A 131 -10.33 -3.32 1.05
N TYR A 132 -9.35 -2.41 0.97
CA TYR A 132 -8.01 -2.60 1.53
C TYR A 132 -8.06 -2.87 3.03
N GLU A 133 -8.80 -2.07 3.79
CA GLU A 133 -8.98 -2.29 5.23
C GLU A 133 -9.63 -3.64 5.52
N ASN A 134 -10.66 -3.99 4.76
CA ASN A 134 -11.40 -5.26 4.96
C ASN A 134 -10.49 -6.48 4.78
N LEU A 135 -9.63 -6.45 3.76
CA LEU A 135 -8.65 -7.51 3.52
C LEU A 135 -7.61 -7.61 4.64
N MET A 136 -7.08 -6.47 5.11
CA MET A 136 -6.12 -6.42 6.22
C MET A 136 -6.72 -6.95 7.52
N ARG A 137 -7.99 -6.62 7.81
CA ARG A 137 -8.71 -7.12 9.00
C ARG A 137 -9.01 -8.61 8.92
N ALA A 138 -9.45 -9.10 7.77
CA ALA A 138 -9.76 -10.51 7.57
C ALA A 138 -8.54 -11.42 7.84
N GLU A 139 -7.34 -10.91 7.58
CA GLU A 139 -6.07 -11.61 7.81
C GLU A 139 -5.40 -11.23 9.16
N LYS A 140 -6.09 -10.50 10.03
CA LYS A 140 -5.58 -10.02 11.33
C LYS A 140 -4.28 -9.19 11.23
N LYS A 141 -4.02 -8.59 10.08
CA LYS A 141 -2.89 -7.67 9.84
C LYS A 141 -3.18 -6.25 10.32
N LEU A 142 -4.46 -5.93 10.51
CA LEU A 142 -4.93 -4.68 11.10
C LEU A 142 -5.85 -5.03 12.28
N ASN A 143 -5.38 -4.82 13.50
CA ASN A 143 -6.04 -5.23 14.74
C ASN A 143 -6.60 -4.05 15.58
N HIS A 144 -6.47 -2.81 15.08
CA HIS A 144 -7.02 -1.62 15.73
C HIS A 144 -7.99 -0.88 14.79
N ALA A 145 -8.84 -0.04 15.37
CA ALA A 145 -9.72 0.83 14.58
C ALA A 145 -8.89 1.92 13.89
N LEU A 146 -9.18 2.16 12.61
CA LEU A 146 -8.65 3.34 11.93
C LEU A 146 -9.48 4.56 12.30
N PRO A 147 -8.86 5.73 12.57
CA PRO A 147 -9.59 6.95 12.78
C PRO A 147 -10.38 7.36 11.53
N LEU A 148 -11.54 7.97 11.73
CA LEU A 148 -12.28 8.64 10.65
C LEU A 148 -11.58 9.94 10.29
N MET A 149 -11.46 10.24 9.00
CA MET A 149 -10.89 11.47 8.51
C MET A 149 -11.89 12.14 7.56
N ALA A 150 -12.27 13.37 7.86
CA ALA A 150 -13.08 14.20 6.98
C ALA A 150 -12.16 15.20 6.25
N ILE A 151 -12.21 15.18 4.92
CA ILE A 151 -11.40 16.08 4.07
C ILE A 151 -12.23 16.64 2.92
N SER A 152 -12.03 17.90 2.58
CA SER A 152 -12.63 18.50 1.38
C SER A 152 -11.91 18.02 0.12
N MET A 153 -12.65 17.76 -0.95
CA MET A 153 -12.13 17.35 -2.26
C MET A 153 -11.07 18.35 -2.78
N ASP A 154 -11.24 19.65 -2.53
CA ASP A 154 -10.32 20.69 -2.98
C ASP A 154 -8.88 20.53 -2.40
N LEU A 155 -8.74 19.83 -1.26
CA LEU A 155 -7.46 19.61 -0.61
C LEU A 155 -6.73 18.35 -1.10
N LEU A 156 -7.40 17.48 -1.85
CA LEU A 156 -6.82 16.21 -2.32
C LEU A 156 -5.80 16.39 -3.44
N GLU A 157 -5.97 17.44 -4.26
CA GLU A 157 -5.06 17.73 -5.37
C GLU A 157 -3.75 18.37 -4.91
N GLY A 158 -3.66 18.78 -3.64
CA GLY A 158 -2.50 19.43 -3.05
C GLY A 158 -1.59 18.51 -2.25
N SER A 159 -0.78 19.12 -1.37
CA SER A 159 0.14 18.42 -0.47
C SER A 159 -0.55 17.80 0.75
N ALA A 160 -1.81 18.12 1.01
CA ALA A 160 -2.52 17.73 2.23
C ALA A 160 -2.52 16.21 2.52
N PRO A 161 -2.75 15.30 1.56
CA PRO A 161 -2.67 13.87 1.84
C PRO A 161 -1.28 13.43 2.30
N THR A 162 -0.21 14.00 1.70
CA THR A 162 1.18 13.71 2.05
C THR A 162 1.54 14.26 3.43
N GLU A 163 1.14 15.47 3.73
CA GLU A 163 1.37 16.11 5.04
C GLU A 163 0.64 15.36 6.16
N LEU A 164 -0.63 14.99 5.93
CA LEU A 164 -1.42 14.21 6.87
C LEU A 164 -0.84 12.82 7.11
N ALA A 165 -0.47 12.09 6.05
CA ALA A 165 0.13 10.77 6.19
C ALA A 165 1.44 10.84 6.99
N ASN A 166 2.30 11.81 6.68
CA ASN A 166 3.56 12.02 7.39
C ASN A 166 3.32 12.43 8.85
N PHE A 167 2.34 13.29 9.10
CA PHE A 167 1.98 13.70 10.44
C PHE A 167 1.46 12.52 11.28
N ILE A 168 0.51 11.74 10.76
CA ILE A 168 -0.08 10.58 11.46
C ILE A 168 1.00 9.54 11.78
N LYS A 169 1.93 9.29 10.87
CA LYS A 169 3.06 8.36 11.09
C LYS A 169 3.97 8.80 12.25
N LYS A 170 4.09 10.11 12.51
CA LYS A 170 4.91 10.64 13.60
C LYS A 170 4.23 10.56 14.97
N ILE A 171 2.91 10.34 15.01
CA ILE A 171 2.19 10.12 16.26
C ILE A 171 2.60 8.76 16.82
N GLU A 172 3.01 8.74 18.08
CA GLU A 172 3.34 7.50 18.80
C GLU A 172 2.20 6.49 18.71
N ILE A 173 2.50 5.20 18.50
CA ILE A 173 1.51 4.16 18.17
C ILE A 173 0.38 4.06 19.20
N ASP A 174 0.69 4.20 20.50
CA ASP A 174 -0.32 4.09 21.54
C ASP A 174 -1.24 5.32 21.61
N LEU A 175 -0.72 6.50 21.28
CA LEU A 175 -1.53 7.71 21.14
C LEU A 175 -2.34 7.67 19.83
N ARG A 176 -1.76 7.17 18.75
CA ARG A 176 -2.44 7.02 17.44
C ARG A 176 -3.67 6.09 17.53
N LYS A 177 -3.57 5.01 18.28
CA LYS A 177 -4.71 4.10 18.53
C LYS A 177 -5.87 4.75 19.27
N GLN A 178 -5.63 5.87 19.94
CA GLN A 178 -6.66 6.62 20.67
C GLN A 178 -7.30 7.72 19.82
N ILE A 179 -6.86 7.93 18.58
CA ILE A 179 -7.51 8.88 17.67
C ILE A 179 -8.82 8.27 17.19
N SER A 180 -9.92 9.00 17.39
CA SER A 180 -11.23 8.65 16.84
C SER A 180 -11.50 9.37 15.52
N GLU A 181 -11.15 10.66 15.45
CA GLU A 181 -11.41 11.48 14.25
C GLU A 181 -10.26 12.44 13.95
N ILE A 182 -10.08 12.73 12.67
CA ILE A 182 -9.16 13.74 12.15
C ILE A 182 -9.97 14.62 11.19
N ILE A 183 -9.99 15.91 11.44
CA ILE A 183 -10.76 16.88 10.64
C ILE A 183 -9.78 17.89 10.07
N LEU A 184 -9.70 17.98 8.74
CA LEU A 184 -8.97 19.02 8.05
C LEU A 184 -9.97 19.97 7.39
N SER A 185 -10.05 21.20 7.92
CA SER A 185 -10.94 22.23 7.38
C SER A 185 -10.45 22.75 6.03
N LYS A 186 -11.31 23.47 5.31
CA LYS A 186 -10.94 24.14 4.03
C LYS A 186 -9.77 25.12 4.17
N ASN A 187 -9.58 25.69 5.36
CA ASN A 187 -8.47 26.60 5.65
C ASN A 187 -7.21 25.85 6.11
N SER A 188 -7.12 24.55 5.86
CA SER A 188 -6.02 23.67 6.31
C SER A 188 -5.85 23.60 7.83
N GLU A 189 -6.87 23.96 8.61
CA GLU A 189 -6.83 23.83 10.06
C GLU A 189 -7.09 22.39 10.47
N LEU A 190 -6.15 21.82 11.21
CA LEU A 190 -6.21 20.44 11.68
C LEU A 190 -6.83 20.39 13.08
N THR A 191 -7.86 19.56 13.24
CA THR A 191 -8.44 19.18 14.52
C THR A 191 -8.37 17.65 14.67
N ILE A 192 -7.97 17.16 15.84
CA ILE A 192 -7.91 15.73 16.13
C ILE A 192 -8.77 15.48 17.36
N ILE A 193 -9.60 14.45 17.29
CA ILE A 193 -10.41 14.00 18.42
C ILE A 193 -9.80 12.69 18.94
N PHE A 194 -9.41 12.70 20.19
CA PHE A 194 -8.88 11.55 20.91
C PHE A 194 -9.90 10.97 21.88
N ALA A 195 -9.85 9.67 22.07
CA ALA A 195 -10.57 8.96 23.14
C ALA A 195 -9.62 8.74 24.34
N LEU A 196 -9.34 9.81 25.10
CA LEU A 196 -8.44 9.76 26.26
C LEU A 196 -9.19 9.33 27.52
N GLY A 197 -8.77 8.20 28.13
CA GLY A 197 -9.44 7.67 29.32
C GLY A 197 -10.93 7.40 29.10
N GLY A 198 -11.33 7.05 27.88
CA GLY A 198 -12.72 6.80 27.50
C GLY A 198 -13.56 8.08 27.28
N LYS A 199 -12.93 9.27 27.30
CA LYS A 199 -13.58 10.56 27.06
C LYS A 199 -13.07 11.20 25.79
N ALA A 200 -13.97 11.83 25.01
CA ALA A 200 -13.59 12.57 23.84
C ALA A 200 -12.85 13.86 24.23
N THR A 201 -11.67 14.05 23.64
CA THR A 201 -10.85 15.24 23.83
C THR A 201 -10.55 15.85 22.46
N SER A 202 -11.04 17.05 22.19
CA SER A 202 -10.76 17.77 20.94
C SER A 202 -9.44 18.51 21.03
N VAL A 203 -8.54 18.27 20.09
CA VAL A 203 -7.23 18.93 19.99
C VAL A 203 -7.20 19.81 18.76
N PHE A 204 -7.14 21.12 18.95
CA PHE A 204 -7.05 22.11 17.87
C PHE A 204 -5.59 22.40 17.56
N MET A 205 -5.12 21.91 16.42
CA MET A 205 -3.72 22.06 15.97
C MET A 205 -3.51 23.35 15.15
N GLY A 206 -4.56 23.87 14.49
CA GLY A 206 -4.46 24.98 13.54
C GLY A 206 -3.84 24.57 12.20
N ALA A 207 -3.40 25.54 11.41
CA ALA A 207 -2.97 25.32 10.02
C ALA A 207 -1.48 25.06 9.84
N ASP A 208 -0.64 25.23 10.87
CA ASP A 208 0.81 25.23 10.76
C ASP A 208 1.51 24.47 11.88
N LEU A 209 2.82 24.21 11.71
CA LEU A 209 3.73 23.69 12.75
C LEU A 209 3.20 22.43 13.48
N TRP A 210 2.50 21.56 12.78
CA TRP A 210 1.86 20.38 13.38
C TRP A 210 2.83 19.47 14.12
N GLU A 211 4.06 19.32 13.62
CA GLU A 211 5.09 18.48 14.25
C GLU A 211 5.58 19.05 15.59
N GLU A 212 5.82 20.36 15.65
CA GLU A 212 6.20 21.03 16.90
C GLU A 212 5.10 20.92 17.94
N LYS A 213 3.85 21.15 17.49
CA LYS A 213 2.64 21.04 18.33
C LYS A 213 2.39 19.62 18.81
N LEU A 214 2.73 18.60 17.99
CA LEU A 214 2.65 17.20 18.39
C LEU A 214 3.56 16.89 19.59
N SER A 215 4.79 17.40 19.61
CA SER A 215 5.68 17.23 20.77
C SER A 215 5.09 17.80 22.07
N LYS A 216 4.39 18.96 21.98
CA LYS A 216 3.70 19.55 23.13
C LYS A 216 2.49 18.70 23.53
N LEU A 217 1.71 18.24 22.56
CA LEU A 217 0.55 17.37 22.79
C LEU A 217 0.96 16.10 23.55
N THR A 218 2.01 15.41 23.12
CA THR A 218 2.50 14.18 23.77
C THR A 218 2.83 14.42 25.26
N LYS A 219 3.48 15.55 25.58
CA LYS A 219 3.78 15.93 26.97
C LYS A 219 2.52 16.18 27.78
N ILE A 220 1.53 16.87 27.19
CA ILE A 220 0.26 17.17 27.86
C ILE A 220 -0.52 15.87 28.12
N VAL A 221 -0.63 15.00 27.11
CA VAL A 221 -1.35 13.71 27.26
C VAL A 221 -0.66 12.84 28.31
N GLY A 222 0.66 12.77 28.32
CA GLY A 222 1.41 12.08 29.35
C GLY A 222 1.16 12.63 30.76
N TYR A 223 1.07 13.94 30.92
CA TYR A 223 0.76 14.58 32.21
C TYR A 223 -0.68 14.31 32.68
N VAL A 224 -1.68 14.52 31.79
CA VAL A 224 -3.10 14.30 32.16
C VAL A 224 -3.39 12.82 32.42
N GLY A 225 -2.72 11.92 31.70
CA GLY A 225 -2.82 10.47 31.94
C GLY A 225 -2.32 10.07 33.33
N LYS A 226 -1.16 10.59 33.76
CA LYS A 226 -0.61 10.33 35.10
C LYS A 226 -1.54 10.82 36.22
N ASN A 227 -2.26 11.91 35.98
CA ASN A 227 -3.16 12.50 36.98
C ASN A 227 -4.61 11.99 36.84
N ASN A 228 -4.88 11.08 35.92
CA ASN A 228 -6.21 10.55 35.59
C ASN A 228 -7.28 11.66 35.43
N ARG A 229 -6.88 12.81 34.88
CA ARG A 229 -7.73 14.00 34.69
C ARG A 229 -7.71 14.41 33.21
N PHE A 230 -8.64 13.90 32.43
CA PHE A 230 -8.68 14.12 31.01
C PHE A 230 -9.46 15.40 30.64
N PRO A 231 -8.89 16.26 29.79
CA PRO A 231 -9.54 17.49 29.35
C PRO A 231 -10.61 17.21 28.28
N THR A 232 -11.54 18.15 28.13
CA THR A 232 -12.50 18.17 27.02
C THR A 232 -11.89 18.76 25.76
N SER A 233 -10.97 19.74 25.91
CA SER A 233 -10.26 20.29 24.77
C SER A 233 -8.84 20.77 25.12
N ILE A 234 -7.97 20.69 24.10
CA ILE A 234 -6.61 21.20 24.12
C ILE A 234 -6.45 22.09 22.88
N ASN A 235 -6.14 23.37 23.09
CA ASN A 235 -5.93 24.32 22.01
C ASN A 235 -4.44 24.61 21.84
N LEU A 236 -3.86 24.24 20.71
CA LEU A 236 -2.48 24.39 20.28
C LEU A 236 -2.35 25.33 19.07
N VAL A 237 -3.43 26.01 18.65
CA VAL A 237 -3.40 26.90 17.49
C VAL A 237 -2.28 27.93 17.63
N ASN A 238 -2.15 28.52 18.80
CA ASN A 238 -1.01 29.39 19.09
C ASN A 238 0.15 28.55 19.64
N SER A 239 1.26 28.49 18.91
CA SER A 239 2.43 27.71 19.31
C SER A 239 3.08 28.19 20.63
N LYS A 240 2.88 29.45 21.04
CA LYS A 240 3.44 30.00 22.29
C LYS A 240 2.54 29.81 23.50
N LYS A 241 1.23 29.58 23.31
CA LYS A 241 0.26 29.49 24.41
C LYS A 241 -0.65 28.29 24.24
N VAL A 242 -0.60 27.35 25.17
CA VAL A 242 -1.50 26.20 25.24
C VAL A 242 -2.66 26.49 26.17
N VAL A 243 -3.88 26.19 25.72
CA VAL A 243 -5.07 26.30 26.57
C VAL A 243 -5.67 24.91 26.73
N VAL A 244 -5.83 24.46 27.96
CA VAL A 244 -6.41 23.16 28.30
C VAL A 244 -7.70 23.40 29.08
N LYS A 245 -8.84 22.90 28.59
CA LYS A 245 -10.13 23.01 29.26
C LYS A 245 -10.55 21.64 29.82
N PHE A 246 -11.00 21.65 31.02
CA PHE A 246 -11.61 20.47 31.68
C PHE A 246 -13.11 20.69 31.78
N SER A 247 -13.90 19.58 31.80
CA SER A 247 -15.31 19.70 32.13
C SER A 247 -15.44 20.18 33.57
N ASP A 248 -16.25 21.21 33.77
CA ASP A 248 -16.67 21.56 35.11
C ASP A 248 -17.40 20.35 35.71
N LYS A 249 -17.02 19.97 36.94
CA LYS A 249 -17.76 18.95 37.65
C LYS A 249 -19.12 19.59 37.99
N ILE A 250 -20.18 19.14 37.31
CA ILE A 250 -21.56 19.33 37.79
C ILE A 250 -21.77 18.36 38.95
#